data_a60b56c6741ac71d4933c063b4f75da5
#
_entry.id   a60b56c6741ac71d4933c063b4f75da5
#
_cell.length_a   1.000
_cell.length_b   1.000
_cell.length_c   1.000
_cell.angle_alpha   90.00
_cell.angle_beta   90.00
_cell.angle_gamma   90.00
#
_symmetry.space_group_name_H-M   'P 1'
#
loop_
_entity.id
_entity.type
_entity.pdbx_description
1 polymer ?
#
loop_
_entity_poly.entity_id
_entity_poly.type
_entity_poly.pdbx_seq_one_letter_code
_entity_poly.pdbx_strand_id
1 'polypeptide(L)'
;METNLAHADMMVGSDGIPDLRGKPHPRLFGTFPRVLGHYVRERGILSLPEAIRRMTSLPARVFGMHERGQIKPGYWADLLLFDADQVIDRATYDQPQTEPAGIRSVIVNGALAYQCAGGDEPGHHNASGTGKMLRYRRSAYGE
;
A
#
# COMPACT_ATOMS: atom_id res chain seq x y z
N MET A 1 -14.13 13.25 -4.77
CA MET A 1 -13.11 12.17 -4.63
C MET A 1 -13.48 10.93 -5.47
N GLU A 2 -14.70 10.44 -5.41
CA GLU A 2 -15.15 9.24 -6.16
C GLU A 2 -14.99 9.41 -7.68
N THR A 3 -15.35 10.57 -8.23
CA THR A 3 -15.15 10.88 -9.67
C THR A 3 -13.69 10.73 -10.12
N ASN A 4 -12.75 11.19 -9.28
CA ASN A 4 -11.31 11.06 -9.59
C ASN A 4 -10.86 9.60 -9.48
N LEU A 5 -11.36 8.87 -8.47
CA LEU A 5 -11.09 7.44 -8.32
C LEU A 5 -11.60 6.62 -9.51
N ALA A 6 -12.70 7.03 -10.14
CA ALA A 6 -13.24 6.34 -11.32
C ALA A 6 -12.39 6.53 -12.59
N HIS A 7 -11.51 7.55 -12.65
CA HIS A 7 -10.71 7.83 -13.86
C HIS A 7 -9.61 6.77 -14.06
N ALA A 8 -9.47 6.27 -15.29
CA ALA A 8 -8.60 5.12 -15.60
C ALA A 8 -7.11 5.36 -15.35
N ASP A 9 -6.63 6.59 -15.50
CA ASP A 9 -5.21 6.95 -15.36
C ASP A 9 -4.84 7.43 -13.96
N MET A 10 -5.80 7.41 -13.03
CA MET A 10 -5.56 7.85 -11.66
C MET A 10 -4.75 6.81 -10.90
N MET A 11 -3.70 7.25 -10.25
CA MET A 11 -2.93 6.47 -9.28
C MET A 11 -3.28 6.90 -7.86
N VAL A 12 -3.14 5.99 -6.92
CA VAL A 12 -3.35 6.28 -5.50
C VAL A 12 -2.03 6.70 -4.86
N GLY A 13 -2.03 7.89 -4.25
CA GLY A 13 -0.95 8.38 -3.41
C GLY A 13 -1.48 8.73 -2.02
N SER A 14 -0.70 8.42 -0.97
CA SER A 14 -1.14 8.66 0.40
C SER A 14 -0.99 10.12 0.83
N ASP A 15 -0.05 10.86 0.24
CA ASP A 15 0.36 12.18 0.73
C ASP A 15 0.65 12.16 2.26
N GLY A 16 1.09 11.00 2.76
CA GLY A 16 1.41 10.77 4.16
C GLY A 16 2.75 11.40 4.53
N ILE A 17 2.76 12.25 5.54
CA ILE A 17 3.98 12.84 6.10
C ILE A 17 4.33 12.04 7.37
N PRO A 18 5.49 11.37 7.43
CA PRO A 18 5.86 10.52 8.56
C PRO A 18 6.33 11.34 9.77
N ASP A 19 5.43 12.05 10.41
CA ASP A 19 5.65 12.65 11.73
C ASP A 19 4.98 11.79 12.81
N LEU A 20 5.76 10.89 13.42
CA LEU A 20 5.27 9.98 14.45
C LEU A 20 5.32 10.57 15.86
N ARG A 21 5.87 11.77 16.04
CA ARG A 21 5.96 12.43 17.35
C ARG A 21 4.73 13.27 17.70
N GLY A 22 3.86 13.53 16.72
CA GLY A 22 2.65 14.32 16.87
C GLY A 22 1.38 13.52 16.54
N LYS A 23 0.33 14.24 16.16
CA LYS A 23 -0.89 13.67 15.58
C LYS A 23 -0.84 13.81 14.04
N PRO A 24 -0.30 12.84 13.32
CA PRO A 24 -0.28 12.89 11.85
C PRO A 24 -1.72 12.81 11.32
N HIS A 25 -1.92 13.17 10.06
CA HIS A 25 -3.21 12.96 9.42
C HIS A 25 -3.49 11.44 9.29
N PRO A 26 -4.72 10.95 9.53
CA PRO A 26 -5.08 9.52 9.44
C PRO A 26 -4.67 8.85 8.12
N ARG A 27 -4.53 9.62 7.04
CA ARG A 27 -4.07 9.11 5.74
C ARG A 27 -2.70 8.45 5.75
N LEU A 28 -1.84 8.77 6.74
CA LEU A 28 -0.53 8.13 6.87
C LEU A 28 -0.66 6.61 7.05
N PHE A 29 -1.62 6.17 7.86
CA PHE A 29 -1.88 4.75 8.15
C PHE A 29 -3.04 4.19 7.32
N GLY A 30 -4.00 5.01 6.92
CA GLY A 30 -5.29 4.56 6.41
C GLY A 30 -5.49 4.62 4.90
N THR A 31 -4.68 5.34 4.11
CA THR A 31 -5.00 5.58 2.68
C THR A 31 -5.20 4.31 1.87
N PHE A 32 -4.23 3.42 1.83
CA PHE A 32 -4.29 2.21 0.99
C PHE A 32 -5.31 1.19 1.51
N PRO A 33 -5.38 0.90 2.82
CA PRO A 33 -6.43 0.05 3.36
C PRO A 33 -7.84 0.59 3.11
N ARG A 34 -8.04 1.90 3.17
CA ARG A 34 -9.32 2.55 2.86
C ARG A 34 -9.72 2.35 1.39
N VAL A 35 -8.76 2.37 0.47
CA VAL A 35 -9.06 2.08 -0.94
C VAL A 35 -9.59 0.67 -1.08
N LEU A 36 -8.95 -0.32 -0.47
CA LEU A 36 -9.35 -1.73 -0.55
C LEU A 36 -10.67 -2.00 0.18
N GLY A 37 -10.80 -1.52 1.42
CA GLY A 37 -12.00 -1.75 2.23
C GLY A 37 -13.17 -0.89 1.79
N HIS A 38 -13.02 0.42 1.88
CA HIS A 38 -14.16 1.33 1.66
C HIS A 38 -14.52 1.48 0.18
N TYR A 39 -13.57 1.88 -0.68
CA TYR A 39 -13.92 2.20 -2.08
C TYR A 39 -14.10 0.96 -2.97
N VAL A 40 -13.39 -0.13 -2.70
CA VAL A 40 -13.57 -1.39 -3.43
C VAL A 40 -14.72 -2.20 -2.84
N ARG A 41 -14.57 -2.68 -1.59
CA ARG A 41 -15.51 -3.64 -1.01
C ARG A 41 -16.88 -3.03 -0.69
N GLU A 42 -16.92 -1.88 -0.01
CA GLU A 42 -18.19 -1.31 0.46
C GLU A 42 -18.88 -0.48 -0.61
N ARG A 43 -18.13 0.32 -1.39
CA ARG A 43 -18.70 1.24 -2.38
C ARG A 43 -18.72 0.71 -3.81
N GLY A 44 -17.92 -0.33 -4.12
CA GLY A 44 -17.87 -0.91 -5.45
C GLY A 44 -17.43 0.04 -6.58
N ILE A 45 -16.67 1.12 -6.24
CA ILE A 45 -16.22 2.13 -7.22
C ILE A 45 -15.14 1.57 -8.16
N LEU A 46 -14.33 0.68 -7.62
CA LEU A 46 -13.27 -0.03 -8.34
C LEU A 46 -13.40 -1.53 -8.11
N SER A 47 -13.02 -2.32 -9.10
CA SER A 47 -12.76 -3.74 -8.84
C SER A 47 -11.46 -3.90 -8.04
N LEU A 48 -11.33 -4.96 -7.26
CA LEU A 48 -10.12 -5.25 -6.49
C LEU A 48 -8.87 -5.32 -7.38
N PRO A 49 -8.85 -6.03 -8.52
CA PRO A 49 -7.69 -6.04 -9.42
C PRO A 49 -7.30 -4.65 -9.93
N GLU A 50 -8.29 -3.80 -10.24
CA GLU A 50 -8.02 -2.45 -10.71
C GLU A 50 -7.46 -1.55 -9.60
N ALA A 51 -7.97 -1.65 -8.38
CA ALA A 51 -7.40 -0.93 -7.24
C ALA A 51 -5.95 -1.34 -6.98
N ILE A 52 -5.66 -2.65 -7.00
CA ILE A 52 -4.29 -3.17 -6.87
C ILE A 52 -3.40 -2.62 -7.98
N ARG A 53 -3.84 -2.67 -9.24
CA ARG A 53 -3.09 -2.11 -10.37
C ARG A 53 -2.69 -0.66 -10.15
N ARG A 54 -3.62 0.18 -9.67
CA ARG A 54 -3.42 1.62 -9.42
C ARG A 54 -2.53 1.94 -8.22
N MET A 55 -2.31 0.97 -7.35
CA MET A 55 -1.42 1.09 -6.18
C MET A 55 -0.07 0.39 -6.38
N THR A 56 0.11 -0.37 -7.46
CA THR A 56 1.31 -1.20 -7.69
C THR A 56 1.89 -1.02 -9.09
N SER A 57 1.39 -1.75 -10.09
CA SER A 57 2.01 -1.81 -11.43
C SER A 57 1.89 -0.51 -12.22
N LEU A 58 0.81 0.25 -12.04
CA LEU A 58 0.66 1.55 -12.71
C LEU A 58 1.68 2.56 -12.21
N PRO A 59 1.78 2.88 -10.90
CA PRO A 59 2.82 3.78 -10.39
C PRO A 59 4.22 3.26 -10.65
N ALA A 60 4.49 1.95 -10.52
CA ALA A 60 5.80 1.39 -10.82
C ALA A 60 6.24 1.69 -12.27
N ARG A 61 5.33 1.55 -13.24
CA ARG A 61 5.59 1.87 -14.64
C ARG A 61 5.81 3.36 -14.86
N VAL A 62 4.95 4.20 -14.28
CA VAL A 62 5.01 5.67 -14.46
C VAL A 62 6.29 6.25 -13.86
N PHE A 63 6.70 5.76 -12.68
CA PHE A 63 7.91 6.23 -12.00
C PHE A 63 9.19 5.46 -12.36
N GLY A 64 9.14 4.55 -13.34
CA GLY A 64 10.31 3.79 -13.77
C GLY A 64 10.89 2.88 -12.70
N MET A 65 10.05 2.28 -11.87
CA MET A 65 10.45 1.30 -10.87
C MET A 65 10.56 -0.08 -11.53
N HIS A 66 11.74 -0.39 -12.06
CA HIS A 66 11.96 -1.66 -12.75
C HIS A 66 11.89 -2.85 -11.78
N GLU A 67 11.35 -3.97 -12.29
CA GLU A 67 11.25 -5.25 -11.56
C GLU A 67 10.41 -5.16 -10.27
N ARG A 68 9.44 -4.21 -10.22
CA ARG A 68 8.52 -4.02 -9.09
C ARG A 68 7.07 -3.81 -9.55
N GLY A 69 6.14 -3.87 -8.60
CA GLY A 69 4.72 -3.62 -8.84
C GLY A 69 3.95 -4.76 -9.51
N GLN A 70 4.58 -5.92 -9.74
CA GLN A 70 3.97 -7.13 -10.26
C GLN A 70 4.62 -8.36 -9.64
N ILE A 71 3.86 -9.45 -9.50
CA ILE A 71 4.37 -10.76 -9.08
C ILE A 71 4.83 -11.50 -10.34
N LYS A 72 6.14 -11.51 -10.58
CA LYS A 72 6.78 -12.18 -11.72
C LYS A 72 8.11 -12.80 -11.30
N PRO A 73 8.55 -13.92 -11.93
CA PRO A 73 9.91 -14.42 -11.77
C PRO A 73 10.94 -13.32 -12.10
N GLY A 74 11.97 -13.19 -11.25
CA GLY A 74 13.01 -12.17 -11.39
C GLY A 74 12.66 -10.79 -10.83
N TYR A 75 11.43 -10.54 -10.40
CA TYR A 75 11.02 -9.29 -9.75
C TYR A 75 11.35 -9.33 -8.25
N TRP A 76 11.59 -8.15 -7.70
CA TRP A 76 11.77 -7.98 -6.26
C TRP A 76 10.50 -8.39 -5.51
N ALA A 77 10.67 -9.18 -4.46
CA ALA A 77 9.57 -9.63 -3.63
C ALA A 77 9.15 -8.54 -2.63
N ASP A 78 8.41 -7.54 -3.14
CA ASP A 78 7.65 -6.59 -2.35
C ASP A 78 6.20 -7.06 -2.36
N LEU A 79 5.78 -7.74 -1.30
CA LEU A 79 4.51 -8.46 -1.26
C LEU A 79 3.68 -8.02 -0.06
N LEU A 80 2.39 -7.94 -0.27
CA LEU A 80 1.38 -7.72 0.76
C LEU A 80 0.43 -8.91 0.80
N LEU A 81 0.35 -9.58 1.95
CA LEU A 81 -0.67 -10.57 2.24
C LEU A 81 -1.78 -9.92 3.07
N PHE A 82 -3.00 -9.93 2.57
CA PHE A 82 -4.15 -9.35 3.25
C PHE A 82 -5.41 -10.17 3.03
N ASP A 83 -6.37 -9.99 3.91
CA ASP A 83 -7.70 -10.56 3.82
C ASP A 83 -8.63 -9.55 3.13
N ALA A 84 -9.12 -9.89 1.95
CA ALA A 84 -9.93 -8.99 1.13
C ALA A 84 -11.31 -8.68 1.78
N ASP A 85 -11.81 -9.57 2.61
CA ASP A 85 -13.09 -9.41 3.31
C ASP A 85 -12.95 -8.58 4.60
N GLN A 86 -11.74 -8.44 5.13
CA GLN A 86 -11.48 -7.77 6.40
C GLN A 86 -10.68 -6.46 6.27
N VAL A 87 -9.93 -6.29 5.18
CA VAL A 87 -9.05 -5.12 5.04
C VAL A 87 -9.84 -3.82 5.09
N ILE A 88 -9.46 -2.94 6.03
CA ILE A 88 -10.07 -1.61 6.23
C ILE A 88 -9.12 -0.71 7.03
N ASP A 89 -9.20 0.59 6.80
CA ASP A 89 -8.53 1.59 7.65
C ASP A 89 -9.25 1.71 9.01
N ARG A 90 -8.45 1.91 10.06
CA ARG A 90 -8.94 2.15 11.44
C ARG A 90 -8.45 3.49 11.99
N ALA A 91 -7.57 4.17 11.27
CA ALA A 91 -7.02 5.45 11.68
C ALA A 91 -8.08 6.56 11.65
N THR A 92 -8.17 7.33 12.73
CA THR A 92 -9.07 8.48 12.89
C THR A 92 -8.27 9.75 13.23
N TYR A 93 -8.93 10.91 13.23
CA TYR A 93 -8.27 12.15 13.67
C TYR A 93 -7.90 12.12 15.16
N ASP A 94 -8.60 11.35 15.97
CA ASP A 94 -8.29 11.20 17.40
C ASP A 94 -7.18 10.17 17.63
N GLN A 95 -7.19 9.09 16.85
CA GLN A 95 -6.23 7.99 16.89
C GLN A 95 -5.61 7.75 15.50
N PRO A 96 -4.77 8.67 15.00
CA PRO A 96 -4.29 8.63 13.62
C PRO A 96 -3.23 7.56 13.35
N GLN A 97 -2.62 6.99 14.37
CA GLN A 97 -1.57 5.96 14.28
C GLN A 97 -2.11 4.54 14.48
N THR A 98 -3.43 4.36 14.29
CA THR A 98 -4.05 3.03 14.43
C THR A 98 -3.74 2.18 13.20
N GLU A 99 -3.23 0.98 13.43
CA GLU A 99 -2.98 -0.01 12.36
C GLU A 99 -4.29 -0.42 11.67
N PRO A 100 -4.26 -0.66 10.35
CA PRO A 100 -5.42 -1.16 9.62
C PRO A 100 -5.75 -2.60 10.02
N ALA A 101 -7.02 -3.00 9.85
CA ALA A 101 -7.42 -4.40 9.96
C ALA A 101 -7.13 -5.15 8.65
N GLY A 102 -7.08 -6.48 8.74
CA GLY A 102 -7.02 -7.39 7.59
C GLY A 102 -5.65 -7.49 6.90
N ILE A 103 -4.62 -6.77 7.33
CA ILE A 103 -3.24 -6.95 6.86
C ILE A 103 -2.63 -8.12 7.62
N ARG A 104 -2.11 -9.12 6.90
CA ARG A 104 -1.50 -10.32 7.49
C ARG A 104 0.02 -10.21 7.54
N SER A 105 0.64 -9.87 6.42
CA SER A 105 2.10 -9.76 6.33
C SER A 105 2.52 -8.75 5.28
N VAL A 106 3.66 -8.10 5.49
CA VAL A 106 4.34 -7.25 4.52
C VAL A 106 5.76 -7.78 4.32
N ILE A 107 6.13 -8.04 3.09
CA ILE A 107 7.47 -8.47 2.69
C ILE A 107 8.07 -7.35 1.83
N VAL A 108 9.29 -6.94 2.13
CA VAL A 108 10.01 -5.91 1.41
C VAL A 108 11.38 -6.44 0.99
N ASN A 109 11.67 -6.41 -0.29
CA ASN A 109 12.90 -6.97 -0.90
C ASN A 109 13.15 -8.43 -0.49
N GLY A 110 12.11 -9.23 -0.33
CA GLY A 110 12.19 -10.65 0.05
C GLY A 110 12.31 -10.91 1.55
N ALA A 111 12.35 -9.88 2.39
CA ALA A 111 12.42 -10.04 3.85
C ALA A 111 11.08 -9.63 4.50
N LEU A 112 10.68 -10.38 5.52
CA LEU A 112 9.47 -10.09 6.30
C LEU A 112 9.68 -8.77 7.06
N ALA A 113 8.88 -7.76 6.75
CA ALA A 113 8.93 -6.43 7.37
C ALA A 113 7.87 -6.25 8.46
N TYR A 114 6.71 -6.89 8.28
CA TYR A 114 5.60 -6.85 9.23
C TYR A 114 4.86 -8.17 9.23
N GLN A 115 4.41 -8.59 10.39
CA GLN A 115 3.53 -9.76 10.59
C GLN A 115 2.46 -9.42 11.62
N CYS A 116 1.19 -9.63 11.27
CA CYS A 116 0.09 -9.55 12.22
C CYS A 116 0.23 -10.62 13.28
N ALA A 117 0.10 -10.25 14.55
CA ALA A 117 0.14 -11.21 15.67
C ALA A 117 -1.15 -12.05 15.80
N GLY A 118 -2.25 -11.60 15.20
CA GLY A 118 -3.58 -12.17 15.33
C GLY A 118 -4.39 -11.51 16.47
N GLY A 119 -5.71 -11.47 16.31
CA GLY A 119 -6.59 -10.77 17.25
C GLY A 119 -6.37 -9.25 17.27
N ASP A 120 -6.51 -8.63 18.42
CA ASP A 120 -6.31 -7.20 18.64
C ASP A 120 -4.87 -6.83 19.06
N GLU A 121 -3.95 -7.78 19.06
CA GLU A 121 -2.55 -7.55 19.36
C GLU A 121 -1.87 -6.76 18.24
N PRO A 122 -1.01 -5.77 18.57
CA PRO A 122 -0.22 -5.06 17.55
C PRO A 122 0.71 -6.02 16.81
N GLY A 123 0.86 -5.79 15.51
CA GLY A 123 1.73 -6.63 14.69
C GLY A 123 3.21 -6.48 15.03
N HIS A 124 3.99 -7.47 14.68
CA HIS A 124 5.44 -7.45 14.84
C HIS A 124 6.11 -6.77 13.65
N HIS A 125 6.88 -5.71 13.92
CA HIS A 125 7.69 -5.00 12.94
C HIS A 125 9.14 -5.47 12.99
N ASN A 126 9.74 -5.75 11.83
CA ASN A 126 11.16 -6.03 11.74
C ASN A 126 11.97 -4.73 11.85
N ALA A 127 12.72 -4.56 12.93
CA ALA A 127 13.51 -3.37 13.21
C ALA A 127 14.74 -3.19 12.28
N SER A 128 15.13 -4.21 11.52
CA SER A 128 16.38 -4.21 10.71
C SER A 128 16.25 -3.56 9.33
N GLY A 129 15.26 -2.74 9.08
CA GLY A 129 15.07 -1.97 7.84
C GLY A 129 15.38 -2.75 6.54
N THR A 130 14.37 -3.30 5.87
CA THR A 130 14.53 -4.09 4.63
C THR A 130 14.43 -3.24 3.36
N GLY A 131 14.03 -1.97 3.51
CA GLY A 131 13.84 -1.03 2.41
C GLY A 131 15.16 -0.62 1.75
N LYS A 132 15.10 -0.31 0.46
CA LYS A 132 16.21 0.26 -0.32
C LYS A 132 15.75 1.54 -1.00
N MET A 133 16.63 2.55 -1.06
CA MET A 133 16.36 3.74 -1.85
C MET A 133 16.30 3.37 -3.34
N LEU A 134 15.19 3.67 -3.98
CA LEU A 134 15.04 3.52 -5.43
C LEU A 134 15.38 4.84 -6.11
N ARG A 135 16.15 4.75 -7.20
CA ARG A 135 16.45 5.90 -8.07
C ARG A 135 15.78 5.67 -9.41
N TYR A 136 15.19 6.72 -9.96
CA TYR A 136 14.68 6.68 -11.33
C TYR A 136 15.81 6.26 -12.28
N ARG A 137 15.57 5.20 -13.05
CA ARG A 137 16.44 4.81 -14.15
C ARG A 137 15.64 5.00 -15.43
N ARG A 138 16.11 5.88 -16.30
CA ARG A 138 15.53 6.01 -17.64
C ARG A 138 15.65 4.64 -18.32
N SER A 139 14.55 4.13 -18.86
CA SER A 139 14.58 2.91 -19.66
C SER A 139 15.62 3.09 -20.78
N ALA A 140 16.50 2.11 -20.96
CA ALA A 140 17.42 2.11 -22.12
C ALA A 140 16.68 1.87 -23.44
N TYR A 141 15.40 1.55 -23.38
CA TYR A 141 14.51 1.42 -24.53
C TYR A 141 13.67 2.70 -24.63
N GLY A 142 14.26 3.71 -25.27
CA GLY A 142 13.54 4.85 -25.77
C GLY A 142 12.62 4.39 -26.90
N GLU A 143 11.45 5.01 -26.99
CA GLU A 143 10.31 4.93 -27.89
C GLU A 143 9.16 4.09 -27.44
#